data_8dd72ef2fb068e837a36756fb99bdc51
#
_entry.id   8dd72ef2fb068e837a36756fb99bdc51
#
_cell.length_a   1.000
_cell.length_b   1.000
_cell.length_c   1.000
_cell.angle_alpha   90.00
_cell.angle_beta   90.00
_cell.angle_gamma   90.00
#
_symmetry.space_group_name_H-M   'P 1'
#
loop_
_entity.id
_entity.type
_entity.pdbx_description
1 polymer ?
#
loop_
_entity_poly.entity_id
_entity_poly.type
_entity_poly.pdbx_seq_one_letter_code
_entity_poly.pdbx_strand_id
1 'polypeptide(L)'
;VQKVWRGERPQEGRYREFLQADIDIVGQDALAAHHDVEIPLVALDVFTRLHDELGLPTATIHVNNRKLSEGFYRGLGVDDTAAVLQRVDKYDKIGPGAVKDLLVEELGLDDAQADACVALAGISAHDESFVDDVRALGVTHELMEEGLAELAQLVRVAGSDRVVADLKIARGLDYYTGTVYETFLDGSEKLGSVASGGRYDSLASDGKVTFPGVGYSFGITRILAPLIARGKLTATRSVPSVVLVAVDDEGTREASIAIAGRLRGRGIAVEVAPKADRFGKQIRYAERRGIPYVWFGADSVKDIRSGDQVDADPSTWEPPAADLRPQIIAEL
;
A
#
# COMPACT_ATOMS: atom_id res chain seq x y z
N VAL A 1 -3.20 5.73 -8.73
CA VAL A 1 -1.88 5.13 -8.46
C VAL A 1 -0.81 5.96 -9.16
N GLN A 2 0.16 6.44 -8.41
CA GLN A 2 1.25 7.24 -8.97
C GLN A 2 2.51 7.20 -8.11
N LYS A 3 3.60 7.77 -8.61
CA LYS A 3 4.83 7.97 -7.85
C LYS A 3 4.69 9.13 -6.89
N VAL A 4 5.22 8.95 -5.69
CA VAL A 4 5.33 9.97 -4.65
C VAL A 4 6.76 10.01 -4.11
N TRP A 5 7.15 11.14 -3.50
CA TRP A 5 8.49 11.36 -2.97
C TRP A 5 8.43 11.83 -1.51
N ARG A 6 9.30 11.25 -0.67
CA ARG A 6 9.46 11.67 0.74
C ARG A 6 10.93 11.79 1.10
N GLY A 7 11.28 12.79 1.92
CA GLY A 7 12.63 13.04 2.40
C GLY A 7 13.10 12.08 3.52
N GLU A 8 12.39 11.01 3.79
CA GLU A 8 12.67 10.07 4.87
C GLU A 8 13.97 9.28 4.65
N ARG A 9 14.52 8.71 5.74
CA ARG A 9 15.66 7.80 5.68
C ARG A 9 15.22 6.49 5.03
N PRO A 10 15.89 6.04 3.94
CA PRO A 10 15.55 4.78 3.29
C PRO A 10 15.78 3.58 4.22
N GLN A 11 14.88 2.59 4.15
CA GLN A 11 14.98 1.29 4.80
C GLN A 11 14.18 0.25 4.00
N GLU A 12 14.18 -1.02 4.42
CA GLU A 12 13.42 -2.07 3.73
C GLU A 12 11.95 -1.66 3.58
N GLY A 13 11.43 -1.69 2.35
CA GLY A 13 10.07 -1.27 2.00
C GLY A 13 9.80 0.24 2.08
N ARG A 14 10.80 1.06 2.48
CA ARG A 14 10.69 2.53 2.50
C ARG A 14 11.76 3.15 1.61
N TYR A 15 11.31 3.80 0.55
CA TYR A 15 12.16 4.46 -0.44
C TYR A 15 11.79 5.94 -0.53
N ARG A 16 12.68 6.76 -1.06
CA ARG A 16 12.42 8.19 -1.29
C ARG A 16 11.51 8.46 -2.47
N GLU A 17 11.51 7.57 -3.47
CA GLU A 17 10.54 7.51 -4.57
C GLU A 17 9.84 6.16 -4.50
N PHE A 18 8.51 6.14 -4.49
CA PHE A 18 7.72 4.92 -4.37
C PHE A 18 6.35 5.09 -5.01
N LEU A 19 5.66 3.99 -5.26
CA LEU A 19 4.29 3.96 -5.75
C LEU A 19 3.31 3.92 -4.58
N GLN A 20 2.29 4.75 -4.67
CA GLN A 20 1.18 4.83 -3.74
C GLN A 20 -0.14 4.77 -4.52
N ALA A 21 -1.14 4.09 -3.97
CA ALA A 21 -2.51 4.15 -4.44
C ALA A 21 -3.34 4.83 -3.37
N ASP A 22 -4.08 5.85 -3.75
CA ASP A 22 -4.85 6.67 -2.83
C ASP A 22 -6.32 6.67 -3.24
N ILE A 23 -7.20 6.70 -2.23
CA ILE A 23 -8.62 6.97 -2.37
C ILE A 23 -8.98 8.09 -1.41
N ASP A 24 -9.73 9.08 -1.88
CA ASP A 24 -10.20 10.19 -1.07
C ASP A 24 -11.63 10.53 -1.45
N ILE A 25 -12.44 10.86 -0.43
CA ILE A 25 -13.76 11.43 -0.58
C ILE A 25 -13.70 12.84 0.00
N VAL A 26 -14.02 13.83 -0.81
CA VAL A 26 -13.93 15.25 -0.43
C VAL A 26 -15.30 15.90 -0.61
N GLY A 27 -15.79 16.55 0.44
CA GLY A 27 -17.01 17.36 0.41
C GLY A 27 -16.69 18.85 0.28
N GLN A 28 -17.70 19.64 -0.02
CA GLN A 28 -17.64 21.11 0.11
C GLN A 28 -18.44 21.51 1.34
N ASP A 29 -17.82 22.31 2.22
CA ASP A 29 -18.36 22.82 3.49
C ASP A 29 -18.69 21.74 4.53
N ALA A 30 -19.09 20.54 4.11
CA ALA A 30 -19.36 19.41 4.99
C ALA A 30 -19.05 18.07 4.32
N LEU A 31 -18.69 17.07 5.13
CA LEU A 31 -18.54 15.68 4.70
C LEU A 31 -19.24 14.78 5.73
N ALA A 32 -20.16 13.95 5.24
CA ALA A 32 -20.95 13.06 6.07
C ALA A 32 -20.07 12.01 6.80
N ALA A 33 -20.34 11.78 8.08
CA ALA A 33 -19.54 10.91 8.95
C ALA A 33 -19.52 9.44 8.50
N HIS A 34 -20.51 8.97 7.71
CA HIS A 34 -20.51 7.58 7.23
C HIS A 34 -19.31 7.25 6.33
N HIS A 35 -18.69 8.25 5.67
CA HIS A 35 -17.49 8.03 4.86
C HIS A 35 -16.27 7.64 5.70
N ASP A 36 -16.23 8.05 6.96
CA ASP A 36 -15.19 7.63 7.92
C ASP A 36 -15.26 6.13 8.21
N VAL A 37 -16.45 5.53 8.05
CA VAL A 37 -16.67 4.09 8.18
C VAL A 37 -16.46 3.38 6.84
N GLU A 38 -16.89 3.96 5.73
CA GLU A 38 -16.82 3.37 4.39
C GLU A 38 -15.38 3.17 3.93
N ILE A 39 -14.51 4.16 4.11
CA ILE A 39 -13.12 4.14 3.65
C ILE A 39 -12.32 2.94 4.20
N PRO A 40 -12.28 2.65 5.52
CA PRO A 40 -11.56 1.48 6.02
C PRO A 40 -12.21 0.15 5.58
N LEU A 41 -13.51 0.08 5.31
CA LEU A 41 -14.15 -1.11 4.77
C LEU A 41 -13.72 -1.37 3.32
N VAL A 42 -13.60 -0.33 2.50
CA VAL A 42 -13.02 -0.44 1.15
C VAL A 42 -11.57 -0.92 1.22
N ALA A 43 -10.79 -0.39 2.18
CA ALA A 43 -9.42 -0.83 2.38
C ALA A 43 -9.34 -2.32 2.79
N LEU A 44 -10.25 -2.76 3.67
CA LEU A 44 -10.33 -4.17 4.09
C LEU A 44 -10.67 -5.09 2.91
N ASP A 45 -11.63 -4.70 2.04
CA ASP A 45 -11.95 -5.47 0.81
C ASP A 45 -10.74 -5.58 -0.12
N VAL A 46 -10.00 -4.48 -0.32
CA VAL A 46 -8.76 -4.49 -1.12
C VAL A 46 -7.74 -5.47 -0.55
N PHE A 47 -7.46 -5.44 0.76
CA PHE A 47 -6.50 -6.35 1.38
C PHE A 47 -6.98 -7.80 1.36
N THR A 48 -8.28 -8.05 1.52
CA THR A 48 -8.87 -9.38 1.39
C THR A 48 -8.64 -9.94 -0.01
N ARG A 49 -8.91 -9.15 -1.05
CA ARG A 49 -8.63 -9.55 -2.45
C ARG A 49 -7.15 -9.79 -2.71
N LEU A 50 -6.27 -8.95 -2.18
CA LEU A 50 -4.82 -9.16 -2.30
C LEU A 50 -4.36 -10.45 -1.60
N HIS A 51 -5.02 -10.83 -0.49
CA HIS A 51 -4.81 -12.12 0.16
C HIS A 51 -5.29 -13.26 -0.73
N ASP A 52 -6.54 -13.21 -1.20
CA ASP A 52 -7.19 -14.30 -1.95
C ASP A 52 -6.55 -14.54 -3.33
N GLU A 53 -6.19 -13.46 -4.03
CA GLU A 53 -5.69 -13.52 -5.41
C GLU A 53 -4.16 -13.70 -5.49
N LEU A 54 -3.42 -13.11 -4.56
CA LEU A 54 -1.96 -13.08 -4.60
C LEU A 54 -1.31 -13.83 -3.42
N GLY A 55 -2.09 -14.30 -2.42
CA GLY A 55 -1.57 -14.96 -1.23
C GLY A 55 -0.82 -14.03 -0.28
N LEU A 56 -1.04 -12.71 -0.32
CA LEU A 56 -0.46 -11.81 0.68
C LEU A 56 -0.91 -12.22 2.10
N PRO A 57 -0.10 -11.94 3.14
CA PRO A 57 -0.58 -12.06 4.50
C PRO A 57 -1.87 -11.28 4.72
N THR A 58 -2.73 -11.78 5.60
CA THR A 58 -3.93 -11.05 6.00
C THR A 58 -3.56 -9.72 6.64
N ALA A 59 -4.45 -8.75 6.54
CA ALA A 59 -4.23 -7.41 7.07
C ALA A 59 -5.17 -7.11 8.24
N THR A 60 -4.69 -6.36 9.22
CA THR A 60 -5.48 -5.81 10.32
C THR A 60 -5.41 -4.29 10.26
N ILE A 61 -6.57 -3.65 10.30
CA ILE A 61 -6.72 -2.20 10.29
C ILE A 61 -6.93 -1.72 11.73
N HIS A 62 -5.96 -0.98 12.25
CA HIS A 62 -6.04 -0.33 13.54
C HIS A 62 -6.65 1.05 13.36
N VAL A 63 -7.63 1.39 14.18
CA VAL A 63 -8.40 2.63 14.09
C VAL A 63 -8.40 3.38 15.41
N ASN A 64 -8.32 4.70 15.35
CA ASN A 64 -8.48 5.61 16.48
C ASN A 64 -9.26 6.86 16.04
N ASN A 65 -9.57 7.73 16.96
CA ASN A 65 -10.18 9.02 16.66
C ASN A 65 -9.44 10.16 17.38
N ARG A 66 -9.04 11.16 16.62
CA ARG A 66 -8.28 12.32 17.11
C ARG A 66 -9.03 13.09 18.19
N LYS A 67 -10.36 13.26 18.03
CA LYS A 67 -11.22 13.96 18.99
C LYS A 67 -11.23 13.23 20.34
N LEU A 68 -11.26 11.88 20.32
CA LEU A 68 -11.20 11.08 21.53
C LEU A 68 -9.92 11.37 22.31
N SER A 69 -8.77 11.22 21.65
CA SER A 69 -7.46 11.39 22.29
C SER A 69 -7.25 12.84 22.77
N GLU A 70 -7.54 13.84 21.94
CA GLU A 70 -7.43 15.25 22.32
C GLU A 70 -8.39 15.63 23.43
N GLY A 71 -9.64 15.19 23.36
CA GLY A 71 -10.65 15.44 24.38
C GLY A 71 -10.25 14.83 25.72
N PHE A 72 -9.71 13.60 25.71
CA PHE A 72 -9.21 12.95 26.91
C PHE A 72 -8.09 13.76 27.57
N TYR A 73 -7.07 14.17 26.79
CA TYR A 73 -5.95 14.96 27.33
C TYR A 73 -6.41 16.33 27.86
N ARG A 74 -7.35 16.99 27.17
CA ARG A 74 -7.96 18.23 27.69
C ARG A 74 -8.75 18.00 28.97
N GLY A 75 -9.45 16.88 29.09
CA GLY A 75 -10.13 16.47 30.31
C GLY A 75 -9.20 16.24 31.50
N LEU A 76 -7.95 15.90 31.24
CA LEU A 76 -6.87 15.84 32.24
C LEU A 76 -6.26 17.23 32.56
N GLY A 77 -6.68 18.30 31.89
CA GLY A 77 -6.13 19.64 32.06
C GLY A 77 -4.84 19.86 31.26
N VAL A 78 -4.57 19.08 30.22
CA VAL A 78 -3.40 19.24 29.36
C VAL A 78 -3.74 20.13 28.17
N ASP A 79 -3.05 21.24 28.03
CA ASP A 79 -3.26 22.23 26.95
C ASP A 79 -2.59 21.78 25.63
N ASP A 80 -1.34 21.31 25.69
CA ASP A 80 -0.59 20.87 24.50
C ASP A 80 -0.83 19.39 24.20
N THR A 81 -2.03 19.09 23.73
CA THR A 81 -2.42 17.72 23.36
C THR A 81 -1.62 17.16 22.19
N ALA A 82 -1.13 18.01 21.29
CA ALA A 82 -0.31 17.60 20.17
C ALA A 82 1.06 17.07 20.64
N ALA A 83 1.66 17.73 21.63
CA ALA A 83 2.92 17.24 22.23
C ALA A 83 2.73 15.89 22.93
N VAL A 84 1.59 15.65 23.62
CA VAL A 84 1.28 14.34 24.20
C VAL A 84 1.18 13.27 23.13
N LEU A 85 0.41 13.51 22.07
CA LEU A 85 0.27 12.57 20.95
C LEU A 85 1.60 12.20 20.30
N GLN A 86 2.52 13.17 20.15
CA GLN A 86 3.87 12.90 19.62
C GLN A 86 4.70 11.95 20.51
N ARG A 87 4.46 11.92 21.82
CA ARG A 87 5.14 10.99 22.73
C ARG A 87 4.45 9.63 22.71
N VAL A 88 3.11 9.61 22.69
CA VAL A 88 2.30 8.41 22.58
C VAL A 88 2.58 7.66 21.26
N ASP A 89 2.84 8.33 20.13
CA ASP A 89 3.26 7.69 18.85
C ASP A 89 4.51 6.79 19.00
N LYS A 90 5.28 6.98 20.06
CA LYS A 90 6.45 6.13 20.33
C LYS A 90 6.13 4.88 21.16
N TYR A 91 4.87 4.67 21.58
CA TYR A 91 4.46 3.65 22.52
C TYR A 91 4.99 2.25 22.18
N ASP A 92 4.81 1.80 20.93
CA ASP A 92 5.27 0.50 20.48
C ASP A 92 6.80 0.38 20.35
N LYS A 93 7.50 1.51 20.22
CA LYS A 93 8.96 1.52 20.02
C LYS A 93 9.74 1.50 21.32
N ILE A 94 9.26 2.24 22.33
CA ILE A 94 10.01 2.46 23.57
C ILE A 94 9.29 1.91 24.80
N GLY A 95 8.03 1.47 24.65
CA GLY A 95 7.20 0.93 25.72
C GLY A 95 6.52 1.98 26.61
N PRO A 96 5.49 1.56 27.38
CA PRO A 96 4.65 2.46 28.18
C PRO A 96 5.44 3.23 29.25
N GLY A 97 6.39 2.60 29.93
CA GLY A 97 7.19 3.27 30.97
C GLY A 97 8.02 4.42 30.42
N ALA A 98 8.74 4.21 29.31
CA ALA A 98 9.53 5.27 28.69
C ALA A 98 8.66 6.37 28.10
N VAL A 99 7.43 6.06 27.63
CA VAL A 99 6.46 7.10 27.22
C VAL A 99 6.05 7.94 28.43
N LYS A 100 5.75 7.30 29.58
CA LYS A 100 5.44 8.02 30.83
C LYS A 100 6.57 8.97 31.22
N ASP A 101 7.81 8.49 31.21
CA ASP A 101 8.99 9.31 31.53
C ASP A 101 9.07 10.56 30.62
N LEU A 102 8.85 10.39 29.31
CA LEU A 102 8.84 11.51 28.37
C LEU A 102 7.69 12.52 28.65
N LEU A 103 6.53 12.05 29.06
CA LEU A 103 5.39 12.92 29.40
C LEU A 103 5.68 13.74 30.67
N VAL A 104 6.32 13.15 31.66
CA VAL A 104 6.70 13.85 32.90
C VAL A 104 7.88 14.78 32.67
N GLU A 105 8.97 14.27 32.11
CA GLU A 105 10.25 14.99 32.00
C GLU A 105 10.22 16.12 30.95
N GLU A 106 9.62 15.86 29.77
CA GLU A 106 9.63 16.82 28.66
C GLU A 106 8.41 17.74 28.64
N LEU A 107 7.23 17.27 29.12
CA LEU A 107 6.00 18.06 29.07
C LEU A 107 5.54 18.56 30.44
N GLY A 108 6.17 18.10 31.55
CA GLY A 108 5.84 18.52 32.90
C GLY A 108 4.48 18.03 33.40
N LEU A 109 3.97 16.93 32.84
CA LEU A 109 2.77 16.29 33.37
C LEU A 109 3.05 15.71 34.75
N ASP A 110 2.06 15.74 35.63
CA ASP A 110 2.18 14.97 36.87
C ASP A 110 2.04 13.45 36.62
N ASP A 111 2.41 12.65 37.63
CA ASP A 111 2.38 11.19 37.51
C ASP A 111 0.98 10.64 37.19
N ALA A 112 -0.08 11.25 37.72
CA ALA A 112 -1.46 10.79 37.50
C ALA A 112 -1.92 11.08 36.06
N GLN A 113 -1.57 12.28 35.55
CA GLN A 113 -1.84 12.65 34.16
C GLN A 113 -1.09 11.75 33.18
N ALA A 114 0.21 11.49 33.45
CA ALA A 114 1.04 10.65 32.60
C ALA A 114 0.57 9.19 32.61
N ASP A 115 0.21 8.64 33.78
CA ASP A 115 -0.38 7.31 33.91
C ASP A 115 -1.70 7.18 33.15
N ALA A 116 -2.59 8.19 33.23
CA ALA A 116 -3.84 8.19 32.49
C ALA A 116 -3.62 8.23 30.97
N CYS A 117 -2.66 9.04 30.48
CA CYS A 117 -2.30 9.08 29.05
C CYS A 117 -1.79 7.73 28.54
N VAL A 118 -0.93 7.06 29.32
CA VAL A 118 -0.40 5.74 29.00
C VAL A 118 -1.48 4.66 29.09
N ALA A 119 -2.39 4.75 30.06
CA ALA A 119 -3.51 3.85 30.21
C ALA A 119 -4.46 3.94 29.01
N LEU A 120 -4.80 5.14 28.56
CA LEU A 120 -5.59 5.34 27.33
C LEU A 120 -4.92 4.68 26.14
N ALA A 121 -3.63 4.94 25.93
CA ALA A 121 -2.86 4.37 24.80
C ALA A 121 -2.77 2.84 24.84
N GLY A 122 -2.89 2.23 26.04
CA GLY A 122 -2.90 0.78 26.21
C GLY A 122 -4.20 0.09 25.84
N ILE A 123 -5.28 0.84 25.59
CA ILE A 123 -6.60 0.27 25.24
C ILE A 123 -6.61 -0.18 23.79
N SER A 124 -6.97 -1.46 23.55
CA SER A 124 -7.19 -2.02 22.23
C SER A 124 -8.28 -3.09 22.28
N ALA A 125 -9.24 -3.05 21.35
CA ALA A 125 -10.34 -3.99 21.29
C ALA A 125 -10.85 -4.21 19.86
N HIS A 126 -11.42 -5.40 19.60
CA HIS A 126 -12.07 -5.76 18.33
C HIS A 126 -13.56 -5.44 18.29
N ASP A 127 -14.11 -4.98 19.39
CA ASP A 127 -15.51 -4.64 19.56
C ASP A 127 -15.67 -3.34 20.36
N GLU A 128 -16.91 -2.98 20.72
CA GLU A 128 -17.21 -1.74 21.45
C GLU A 128 -16.79 -1.76 22.94
N SER A 129 -16.18 -2.83 23.47
CA SER A 129 -15.76 -2.92 24.89
C SER A 129 -14.78 -1.83 25.29
N PHE A 130 -13.97 -1.31 24.35
CA PHE A 130 -13.08 -0.17 24.62
C PHE A 130 -13.80 1.07 25.13
N VAL A 131 -15.11 1.22 24.87
CA VAL A 131 -15.90 2.35 25.34
C VAL A 131 -15.96 2.37 26.87
N ASP A 132 -16.24 1.22 27.46
CA ASP A 132 -16.28 1.06 28.92
C ASP A 132 -14.89 1.20 29.52
N ASP A 133 -13.85 0.67 28.87
CA ASP A 133 -12.46 0.81 29.30
C ASP A 133 -12.02 2.28 29.33
N VAL A 134 -12.34 3.07 28.29
CA VAL A 134 -12.06 4.52 28.27
C VAL A 134 -12.79 5.24 29.38
N ARG A 135 -14.07 4.96 29.59
CA ARG A 135 -14.88 5.60 30.65
C ARG A 135 -14.41 5.23 32.05
N ALA A 136 -13.90 4.00 32.23
CA ALA A 136 -13.32 3.54 33.49
C ALA A 136 -12.08 4.34 33.93
N LEU A 137 -11.41 5.06 33.01
CA LEU A 137 -10.32 5.98 33.34
C LEU A 137 -10.80 7.26 34.07
N GLY A 138 -12.11 7.49 34.15
CA GLY A 138 -12.71 8.57 34.97
C GLY A 138 -12.55 9.99 34.41
N VAL A 139 -12.07 10.13 33.19
CA VAL A 139 -11.94 11.43 32.49
C VAL A 139 -13.20 11.70 31.69
N THR A 140 -13.65 12.95 31.67
CA THR A 140 -14.84 13.40 30.92
C THR A 140 -14.56 14.69 30.18
N HIS A 141 -14.90 14.74 28.89
CA HIS A 141 -14.78 15.92 28.05
C HIS A 141 -15.70 15.77 26.82
N GLU A 142 -16.41 16.82 26.42
CA GLU A 142 -17.37 16.78 25.30
C GLU A 142 -16.74 16.25 24.01
N LEU A 143 -15.55 16.75 23.64
CA LEU A 143 -14.82 16.30 22.44
C LEU A 143 -14.41 14.82 22.52
N MET A 144 -14.06 14.33 23.71
CA MET A 144 -13.76 12.92 23.95
C MET A 144 -14.98 12.03 23.68
N GLU A 145 -16.15 12.41 24.21
CA GLU A 145 -17.38 11.62 24.00
C GLU A 145 -17.83 11.63 22.55
N GLU A 146 -17.64 12.75 21.82
CA GLU A 146 -17.90 12.81 20.38
C GLU A 146 -17.00 11.83 19.63
N GLY A 147 -15.68 11.87 19.84
CA GLY A 147 -14.73 10.96 19.19
C GLY A 147 -14.92 9.50 19.59
N LEU A 148 -15.32 9.23 20.83
CA LEU A 148 -15.63 7.90 21.34
C LEU A 148 -16.86 7.31 20.63
N ALA A 149 -17.91 8.12 20.44
CA ALA A 149 -19.12 7.70 19.72
C ALA A 149 -18.83 7.42 18.23
N GLU A 150 -18.05 8.28 17.57
CA GLU A 150 -17.63 8.09 16.19
C GLU A 150 -16.82 6.78 16.01
N LEU A 151 -15.86 6.53 16.89
CA LEU A 151 -15.03 5.30 16.84
C LEU A 151 -15.86 4.05 17.14
N ALA A 152 -16.75 4.10 18.12
CA ALA A 152 -17.66 2.99 18.44
C ALA A 152 -18.58 2.66 17.26
N GLN A 153 -19.11 3.67 16.57
CA GLN A 153 -19.91 3.47 15.36
C GLN A 153 -19.09 2.77 14.26
N LEU A 154 -17.83 3.19 14.05
CA LEU A 154 -16.95 2.59 13.05
C LEU A 154 -16.74 1.11 13.36
N VAL A 155 -16.31 0.76 14.56
CA VAL A 155 -16.01 -0.63 14.96
C VAL A 155 -17.25 -1.51 14.86
N ARG A 156 -18.41 -1.01 15.36
CA ARG A 156 -19.68 -1.74 15.25
C ARG A 156 -20.10 -2.02 13.81
N VAL A 157 -20.03 -1.00 12.93
CA VAL A 157 -20.45 -1.15 11.52
C VAL A 157 -19.48 -2.02 10.74
N ALA A 158 -18.18 -1.92 11.04
CA ALA A 158 -17.18 -2.79 10.45
C ALA A 158 -17.46 -4.27 10.74
N GLY A 159 -17.89 -4.61 11.96
CA GLY A 159 -18.31 -5.96 12.36
C GLY A 159 -17.28 -7.05 12.02
N SER A 160 -16.00 -6.72 12.09
CA SER A 160 -14.89 -7.57 11.63
C SER A 160 -13.74 -7.59 12.63
N ASP A 161 -13.25 -8.77 12.95
CA ASP A 161 -12.05 -8.94 13.79
C ASP A 161 -10.77 -8.36 13.16
N ARG A 162 -10.87 -7.91 11.89
CA ARG A 162 -9.78 -7.25 11.17
C ARG A 162 -9.78 -5.73 11.30
N VAL A 163 -10.75 -5.16 12.03
CA VAL A 163 -10.79 -3.74 12.38
C VAL A 163 -10.72 -3.64 13.90
N VAL A 164 -9.67 -3.00 14.40
CA VAL A 164 -9.33 -2.97 15.82
C VAL A 164 -9.28 -1.52 16.30
N ALA A 165 -10.09 -1.16 17.29
CA ALA A 165 -9.88 0.08 18.04
C ALA A 165 -8.52 -0.02 18.75
N ASP A 166 -7.61 0.91 18.48
CA ASP A 166 -6.27 0.92 19.05
C ASP A 166 -5.86 2.36 19.38
N LEU A 167 -6.01 2.73 20.64
CA LEU A 167 -5.97 4.12 21.08
C LEU A 167 -4.54 4.70 21.14
N LYS A 168 -3.49 3.91 20.91
CA LYS A 168 -2.13 4.41 20.72
C LYS A 168 -1.85 4.98 19.32
N ILE A 169 -2.72 4.68 18.33
CA ILE A 169 -2.55 5.18 16.97
C ILE A 169 -2.70 6.71 16.95
N ALA A 170 -1.62 7.40 16.63
CA ALA A 170 -1.51 8.86 16.69
C ALA A 170 -0.96 9.48 15.40
N ARG A 171 -1.25 8.86 14.24
CA ARG A 171 -0.73 9.31 12.93
C ARG A 171 -1.38 10.59 12.42
N GLY A 172 -0.67 11.26 11.49
CA GLY A 172 -1.18 12.46 10.82
C GLY A 172 -1.40 13.61 11.79
N LEU A 173 -0.49 13.78 12.77
CA LEU A 173 -0.59 14.75 13.85
C LEU A 173 -0.85 16.18 13.37
N ASP A 174 -0.35 16.51 12.17
CA ASP A 174 -0.39 17.88 11.65
C ASP A 174 -1.69 18.20 10.89
N TYR A 175 -2.50 17.20 10.48
CA TYR A 175 -3.62 17.47 9.59
C TYR A 175 -4.89 16.63 9.79
N TYR A 176 -4.84 15.45 10.46
CA TYR A 176 -6.05 14.69 10.75
C TYR A 176 -6.83 15.32 11.90
N THR A 177 -8.16 15.34 11.76
CA THR A 177 -9.08 16.03 12.67
C THR A 177 -10.11 15.10 13.31
N GLY A 178 -10.24 13.88 12.81
CA GLY A 178 -11.21 12.89 13.26
C GLY A 178 -10.60 11.50 13.28
N THR A 179 -11.24 10.56 12.60
CA THR A 179 -10.80 9.16 12.53
C THR A 179 -9.44 9.03 11.86
N VAL A 180 -8.61 8.12 12.36
CA VAL A 180 -7.28 7.77 11.83
C VAL A 180 -7.16 6.26 11.69
N TYR A 181 -6.42 5.81 10.66
CA TYR A 181 -6.28 4.41 10.30
C TYR A 181 -4.83 4.04 10.05
N GLU A 182 -4.44 2.84 10.50
CA GLU A 182 -3.17 2.20 10.13
C GLU A 182 -3.39 0.72 9.83
N THR A 183 -2.75 0.20 8.78
CA THR A 183 -2.86 -1.20 8.42
C THR A 183 -1.53 -1.91 8.56
N PHE A 184 -1.57 -3.06 9.20
CA PHE A 184 -0.43 -3.96 9.37
C PHE A 184 -0.73 -5.30 8.71
N LEU A 185 0.32 -5.94 8.15
CA LEU A 185 0.22 -7.28 7.61
C LEU A 185 0.64 -8.28 8.70
N ASP A 186 -0.21 -9.29 8.94
CA ASP A 186 0.01 -10.30 9.95
C ASP A 186 1.32 -11.07 9.70
N GLY A 187 2.14 -11.25 10.74
CA GLY A 187 3.46 -11.87 10.62
C GLY A 187 4.52 -11.03 9.91
N SER A 188 4.20 -9.76 9.61
CA SER A 188 5.12 -8.82 8.96
C SER A 188 5.25 -7.50 9.72
N GLU A 189 5.13 -7.54 11.04
CA GLU A 189 5.09 -6.36 11.93
C GLU A 189 6.35 -5.48 11.78
N LYS A 190 7.50 -6.09 11.48
CA LYS A 190 8.77 -5.37 11.23
C LYS A 190 8.69 -4.42 10.02
N LEU A 191 7.78 -4.69 9.08
CA LEU A 191 7.53 -3.80 7.95
C LEU A 191 6.83 -2.51 8.42
N GLY A 192 6.10 -2.57 9.53
CA GLY A 192 5.25 -1.51 10.06
C GLY A 192 4.03 -1.27 9.20
N SER A 193 3.34 -0.16 9.41
CA SER A 193 2.13 0.17 8.67
C SER A 193 2.37 0.23 7.16
N VAL A 194 1.58 -0.52 6.40
CA VAL A 194 1.66 -0.63 4.92
C VAL A 194 0.66 0.27 4.21
N ALA A 195 -0.37 0.69 4.92
CA ALA A 195 -1.36 1.64 4.44
C ALA A 195 -1.89 2.45 5.62
N SER A 196 -2.29 3.69 5.39
CA SER A 196 -2.79 4.58 6.43
C SER A 196 -3.72 5.63 5.84
N GLY A 197 -4.53 6.22 6.70
CA GLY A 197 -5.47 7.26 6.30
C GLY A 197 -6.10 7.97 7.48
N GLY A 198 -7.10 8.79 7.19
CA GLY A 198 -7.89 9.48 8.20
C GLY A 198 -8.70 10.62 7.64
N ARG A 199 -9.48 11.25 8.53
CA ARG A 199 -10.27 12.45 8.25
C ARG A 199 -9.44 13.71 8.40
N TYR A 200 -9.56 14.60 7.43
CA TYR A 200 -8.97 15.95 7.44
C TYR A 200 -10.02 16.99 7.04
N ASP A 201 -10.18 18.06 7.82
CA ASP A 201 -11.23 19.04 7.56
C ASP A 201 -10.69 20.35 6.97
N SER A 202 -9.40 20.64 7.11
CA SER A 202 -8.82 21.92 6.69
C SER A 202 -7.71 21.80 5.65
N LEU A 203 -7.18 20.60 5.37
CA LEU A 203 -6.00 20.39 4.52
C LEU A 203 -6.17 20.94 3.10
N ALA A 204 -7.35 20.76 2.51
CA ALA A 204 -7.67 21.19 1.16
C ALA A 204 -8.45 22.53 1.11
N SER A 205 -8.59 23.23 2.25
CA SER A 205 -9.35 24.48 2.33
C SER A 205 -8.53 25.66 1.82
N ASP A 206 -9.17 26.61 1.13
CA ASP A 206 -8.54 27.81 0.56
C ASP A 206 -8.70 29.06 1.43
N GLY A 207 -9.27 28.92 2.62
CA GLY A 207 -9.56 29.99 3.56
C GLY A 207 -10.90 30.72 3.31
N LYS A 208 -11.62 30.40 2.23
CA LYS A 208 -12.96 30.91 1.91
C LYS A 208 -14.00 29.79 1.93
N VAL A 209 -13.63 28.65 1.38
CA VAL A 209 -14.45 27.45 1.32
C VAL A 209 -13.68 26.33 2.03
N THR A 210 -14.36 25.54 2.83
CA THR A 210 -13.79 24.36 3.46
C THR A 210 -14.06 23.13 2.59
N PHE A 211 -13.03 22.28 2.51
CA PHE A 211 -13.11 21.00 1.77
C PHE A 211 -12.71 19.86 2.70
N PRO A 212 -13.61 19.47 3.63
CA PRO A 212 -13.36 18.30 4.49
C PRO A 212 -13.23 17.05 3.63
N GLY A 213 -12.31 16.18 4.01
CA GLY A 213 -12.06 14.93 3.33
C GLY A 213 -11.75 13.81 4.28
N VAL A 214 -11.89 12.58 3.79
CA VAL A 214 -11.40 11.37 4.42
C VAL A 214 -10.76 10.52 3.33
N GLY A 215 -9.58 10.00 3.58
CA GLY A 215 -8.84 9.25 2.58
C GLY A 215 -7.99 8.14 3.15
N TYR A 216 -7.47 7.30 2.24
CA TYR A 216 -6.65 6.15 2.56
C TYR A 216 -5.57 5.95 1.50
N SER A 217 -4.33 5.77 1.95
CA SER A 217 -3.16 5.60 1.10
C SER A 217 -2.56 4.21 1.26
N PHE A 218 -2.43 3.47 0.17
CA PHE A 218 -1.80 2.16 0.11
C PHE A 218 -0.36 2.29 -0.38
N GLY A 219 0.59 1.86 0.41
CA GLY A 219 2.01 1.85 0.06
C GLY A 219 2.36 0.68 -0.87
N ILE A 220 2.03 0.76 -2.16
CA ILE A 220 2.22 -0.33 -3.13
C ILE A 220 3.66 -0.85 -3.12
N THR A 221 4.63 0.06 -3.21
CA THR A 221 6.04 -0.32 -3.15
C THR A 221 6.41 -0.97 -1.82
N ARG A 222 5.81 -0.51 -0.71
CA ARG A 222 6.08 -1.05 0.63
C ARG A 222 5.59 -2.48 0.78
N ILE A 223 4.43 -2.80 0.18
CA ILE A 223 3.86 -4.14 0.17
C ILE A 223 4.66 -5.07 -0.75
N LEU A 224 4.94 -4.64 -1.98
CA LEU A 224 5.47 -5.52 -3.02
C LEU A 224 7.00 -5.65 -3.04
N ALA A 225 7.75 -4.58 -2.73
CA ALA A 225 9.20 -4.60 -2.86
C ALA A 225 9.89 -5.66 -1.98
N PRO A 226 9.51 -5.91 -0.72
CA PRO A 226 10.08 -6.99 0.08
C PRO A 226 9.78 -8.37 -0.50
N LEU A 227 8.62 -8.58 -1.11
CA LEU A 227 8.24 -9.85 -1.74
C LEU A 227 9.06 -10.10 -2.99
N ILE A 228 9.25 -9.07 -3.83
CA ILE A 228 10.11 -9.13 -5.02
C ILE A 228 11.57 -9.40 -4.61
N ALA A 229 12.08 -8.68 -3.62
CA ALA A 229 13.47 -8.83 -3.16
C ALA A 229 13.77 -10.24 -2.59
N ARG A 230 12.75 -10.89 -2.01
CA ARG A 230 12.84 -12.26 -1.48
C ARG A 230 12.52 -13.35 -2.51
N GLY A 231 12.26 -12.97 -3.76
CA GLY A 231 11.86 -13.91 -4.82
C GLY A 231 10.47 -14.51 -4.66
N LYS A 232 9.64 -13.95 -3.75
CA LYS A 232 8.26 -14.39 -3.52
C LYS A 232 7.29 -13.92 -4.61
N LEU A 233 7.63 -12.81 -5.27
CA LEU A 233 6.98 -12.34 -6.47
C LEU A 233 7.98 -12.31 -7.60
N THR A 234 7.69 -13.03 -8.66
CA THR A 234 8.48 -13.08 -9.89
C THR A 234 7.60 -12.84 -11.11
N ALA A 235 8.18 -12.86 -12.28
CA ALA A 235 7.45 -12.77 -13.53
C ALA A 235 7.88 -13.89 -14.48
N THR A 236 6.97 -14.34 -15.33
CA THR A 236 7.23 -15.40 -16.34
C THR A 236 8.38 -15.06 -17.27
N ARG A 237 8.69 -13.75 -17.40
CA ARG A 237 9.84 -13.28 -18.17
C ARG A 237 10.36 -11.93 -17.66
N SER A 238 11.63 -11.68 -17.87
CA SER A 238 12.33 -10.47 -17.40
C SER A 238 12.18 -9.26 -18.33
N VAL A 239 11.51 -9.41 -19.45
CA VAL A 239 11.33 -8.39 -20.50
C VAL A 239 9.89 -8.36 -21.00
N PRO A 240 9.40 -7.23 -21.52
CA PRO A 240 8.08 -7.17 -22.11
C PRO A 240 7.96 -7.95 -23.43
N SER A 241 9.08 -8.21 -24.11
CA SER A 241 9.11 -8.84 -25.43
C SER A 241 8.54 -10.26 -25.40
N VAL A 242 7.64 -10.56 -26.32
CA VAL A 242 7.05 -11.88 -26.50
C VAL A 242 7.69 -12.62 -27.68
N VAL A 243 8.28 -11.89 -28.62
CA VAL A 243 8.98 -12.44 -29.78
C VAL A 243 10.41 -11.91 -29.84
N LEU A 244 11.36 -12.79 -30.14
CA LEU A 244 12.70 -12.44 -30.62
C LEU A 244 12.74 -12.70 -32.13
N VAL A 245 12.93 -11.67 -32.96
CA VAL A 245 13.24 -11.89 -34.39
C VAL A 245 14.71 -12.21 -34.55
N ALA A 246 15.02 -13.40 -35.03
CA ALA A 246 16.36 -13.84 -35.28
C ALA A 246 16.99 -13.08 -36.47
N VAL A 247 18.31 -12.96 -36.46
CA VAL A 247 19.10 -12.38 -37.53
C VAL A 247 20.04 -13.47 -38.05
N ASP A 248 19.89 -13.84 -39.33
CA ASP A 248 20.66 -14.90 -39.96
C ASP A 248 22.12 -14.43 -40.17
N ASP A 249 22.28 -13.29 -40.82
CA ASP A 249 23.54 -12.56 -40.94
C ASP A 249 23.31 -11.05 -40.90
N GLU A 250 24.38 -10.26 -40.75
CA GLU A 250 24.23 -8.79 -40.62
C GLU A 250 23.71 -8.13 -41.92
N GLY A 251 23.85 -8.78 -43.08
CA GLY A 251 23.27 -8.27 -44.32
C GLY A 251 21.76 -8.44 -44.41
N THR A 252 21.17 -9.34 -43.63
CA THR A 252 19.72 -9.59 -43.58
C THR A 252 19.04 -8.84 -42.40
N ARG A 253 19.76 -8.11 -41.59
CA ARG A 253 19.25 -7.41 -40.39
C ARG A 253 18.11 -6.46 -40.71
N GLU A 254 18.14 -5.74 -41.82
CA GLU A 254 17.08 -4.83 -42.25
C GLU A 254 15.74 -5.56 -42.41
N ALA A 255 15.79 -6.77 -43.01
CA ALA A 255 14.60 -7.60 -43.15
C ALA A 255 14.04 -8.03 -41.78
N SER A 256 14.90 -8.43 -40.85
CA SER A 256 14.52 -8.77 -39.47
C SER A 256 13.90 -7.57 -38.75
N ILE A 257 14.44 -6.36 -38.93
CA ILE A 257 13.88 -5.11 -38.39
C ILE A 257 12.50 -4.82 -39.00
N ALA A 258 12.31 -5.04 -40.29
CA ALA A 258 11.05 -4.84 -40.97
C ALA A 258 9.95 -5.79 -40.45
N ILE A 259 10.28 -7.05 -40.18
CA ILE A 259 9.39 -8.03 -39.56
C ILE A 259 9.01 -7.57 -38.14
N ALA A 260 9.99 -7.20 -37.33
CA ALA A 260 9.76 -6.66 -36.00
C ALA A 260 8.87 -5.41 -36.03
N GLY A 261 9.05 -4.53 -37.04
CA GLY A 261 8.21 -3.37 -37.25
C GLY A 261 6.73 -3.70 -37.51
N ARG A 262 6.47 -4.73 -38.34
CA ARG A 262 5.10 -5.19 -38.61
C ARG A 262 4.43 -5.76 -37.37
N LEU A 263 5.12 -6.60 -36.60
CA LEU A 263 4.60 -7.14 -35.33
C LEU A 263 4.34 -6.02 -34.30
N ARG A 264 5.27 -5.08 -34.14
CA ARG A 264 5.12 -3.92 -33.23
C ARG A 264 3.95 -3.03 -33.61
N GLY A 265 3.72 -2.79 -34.91
CA GLY A 265 2.57 -2.03 -35.42
C GLY A 265 1.22 -2.65 -35.02
N ARG A 266 1.20 -3.92 -34.65
CA ARG A 266 0.03 -4.66 -34.15
C ARG A 266 -0.01 -4.78 -32.61
N GLY A 267 0.90 -4.09 -31.90
CA GLY A 267 0.94 -4.10 -30.43
C GLY A 267 1.69 -5.29 -29.85
N ILE A 268 2.35 -6.13 -30.66
CA ILE A 268 3.16 -7.25 -30.19
C ILE A 268 4.54 -6.75 -29.79
N ALA A 269 4.96 -6.98 -28.55
CA ALA A 269 6.27 -6.58 -28.06
C ALA A 269 7.38 -7.49 -28.62
N VAL A 270 8.34 -6.89 -29.32
CA VAL A 270 9.35 -7.63 -30.11
C VAL A 270 10.76 -7.08 -29.88
N GLU A 271 11.73 -7.97 -29.74
CA GLU A 271 13.16 -7.69 -29.86
C GLU A 271 13.70 -8.23 -31.19
N VAL A 272 14.69 -7.56 -31.77
CA VAL A 272 15.54 -8.12 -32.82
C VAL A 272 16.80 -8.62 -32.15
N ALA A 273 17.31 -9.79 -32.55
CA ALA A 273 18.50 -10.36 -31.96
C ALA A 273 19.69 -9.38 -32.04
N PRO A 274 20.43 -9.18 -30.93
CA PRO A 274 21.48 -8.16 -30.87
C PRO A 274 22.67 -8.48 -31.75
N LYS A 275 22.85 -9.77 -32.09
CA LYS A 275 23.96 -10.27 -32.96
C LYS A 275 23.45 -11.35 -33.89
N ALA A 276 23.99 -11.39 -35.11
CA ALA A 276 23.79 -12.47 -36.08
C ALA A 276 24.62 -13.73 -35.69
N ASP A 277 24.35 -14.25 -34.51
CA ASP A 277 24.94 -15.49 -34.02
C ASP A 277 24.16 -16.69 -34.59
N ARG A 278 24.76 -17.90 -34.52
CA ARG A 278 24.03 -19.14 -34.85
C ARG A 278 22.69 -19.19 -34.09
N PHE A 279 21.61 -19.64 -34.73
CA PHE A 279 20.26 -19.67 -34.17
C PHE A 279 20.17 -20.29 -32.78
N GLY A 280 20.90 -21.36 -32.49
CA GLY A 280 20.95 -21.96 -31.15
C GLY A 280 21.46 -21.03 -30.05
N LYS A 281 22.28 -20.01 -30.36
CA LYS A 281 22.68 -18.97 -29.41
C LYS A 281 21.59 -17.91 -29.24
N GLN A 282 20.89 -17.58 -30.32
CA GLN A 282 19.78 -16.62 -30.29
C GLN A 282 18.58 -17.21 -29.53
N ILE A 283 18.28 -18.50 -29.70
CA ILE A 283 17.29 -19.23 -28.92
C ILE A 283 17.67 -19.20 -27.45
N ARG A 284 18.90 -19.53 -27.07
CA ARG A 284 19.37 -19.44 -25.67
C ARG A 284 19.31 -18.02 -25.10
N TYR A 285 19.46 -17.00 -25.92
CA TYR A 285 19.23 -15.61 -25.51
C TYR A 285 17.75 -15.37 -25.15
N ALA A 286 16.82 -15.84 -25.99
CA ALA A 286 15.39 -15.78 -25.74
C ALA A 286 15.00 -16.55 -24.45
N GLU A 287 15.48 -17.78 -24.29
CA GLU A 287 15.26 -18.64 -23.11
C GLU A 287 15.65 -17.93 -21.79
N ARG A 288 16.88 -17.38 -21.75
CA ARG A 288 17.37 -16.67 -20.54
C ARG A 288 16.55 -15.43 -20.16
N ARG A 289 15.81 -14.86 -21.11
CA ARG A 289 14.96 -13.68 -20.90
C ARG A 289 13.50 -14.04 -20.73
N GLY A 290 13.17 -15.33 -20.93
CA GLY A 290 11.80 -15.85 -20.89
C GLY A 290 10.97 -15.47 -22.11
N ILE A 291 11.60 -15.06 -23.23
CA ILE A 291 10.88 -14.73 -24.48
C ILE A 291 10.39 -16.04 -25.10
N PRO A 292 9.07 -16.25 -25.23
CA PRO A 292 8.54 -17.56 -25.61
C PRO A 292 8.66 -17.89 -27.09
N TYR A 293 8.74 -16.90 -27.98
CA TYR A 293 8.74 -17.12 -29.42
C TYR A 293 9.99 -16.58 -30.07
N VAL A 294 10.52 -17.34 -31.04
CA VAL A 294 11.61 -16.88 -31.91
C VAL A 294 11.15 -16.94 -33.36
N TRP A 295 11.23 -15.79 -34.03
CA TRP A 295 10.87 -15.63 -35.44
C TRP A 295 12.10 -15.84 -36.31
N PHE A 296 12.01 -16.72 -37.33
CA PHE A 296 13.09 -17.04 -38.27
C PHE A 296 12.69 -16.65 -39.69
N GLY A 297 13.62 -16.06 -40.41
CA GLY A 297 13.41 -15.70 -41.82
C GLY A 297 12.21 -14.79 -42.02
N ALA A 298 11.50 -14.95 -43.12
CA ALA A 298 10.37 -14.11 -43.51
C ALA A 298 9.04 -14.55 -42.85
N ASP A 299 8.88 -15.87 -42.60
CA ASP A 299 7.58 -16.50 -42.47
C ASP A 299 7.51 -17.69 -41.49
N SER A 300 8.41 -17.76 -40.52
CA SER A 300 8.42 -18.90 -39.58
C SER A 300 8.60 -18.44 -38.14
N VAL A 301 7.76 -18.97 -37.25
CA VAL A 301 7.81 -18.70 -35.80
C VAL A 301 7.88 -20.01 -35.02
N LYS A 302 8.74 -20.05 -34.02
CA LYS A 302 8.92 -21.19 -33.12
C LYS A 302 8.53 -20.83 -31.69
N ASP A 303 7.64 -21.59 -31.08
CA ASP A 303 7.51 -21.62 -29.63
C ASP A 303 8.66 -22.44 -29.04
N ILE A 304 9.57 -21.76 -28.34
CA ILE A 304 10.76 -22.40 -27.80
C ILE A 304 10.47 -23.24 -26.54
N ARG A 305 9.29 -23.13 -25.96
CA ARG A 305 8.85 -23.93 -24.80
C ARG A 305 8.42 -25.33 -25.22
N SER A 306 7.60 -25.44 -26.29
CA SER A 306 7.16 -26.72 -26.83
C SER A 306 8.13 -27.30 -27.89
N GLY A 307 8.86 -26.42 -28.55
CA GLY A 307 9.70 -26.79 -29.69
C GLY A 307 8.98 -26.73 -31.04
N ASP A 308 7.67 -26.44 -31.06
CA ASP A 308 6.86 -26.36 -32.26
C ASP A 308 7.23 -25.16 -33.10
N GLN A 309 7.41 -25.38 -34.40
CA GLN A 309 7.67 -24.35 -35.37
C GLN A 309 6.64 -24.40 -36.49
N VAL A 310 6.06 -23.24 -36.80
CA VAL A 310 4.98 -23.12 -37.78
C VAL A 310 5.27 -21.98 -38.76
N ASP A 311 4.71 -22.11 -39.96
CA ASP A 311 4.68 -21.01 -40.92
C ASP A 311 3.76 -19.91 -40.39
N ALA A 312 4.17 -18.65 -40.50
CA ALA A 312 3.45 -17.51 -39.94
C ALA A 312 3.72 -16.23 -40.73
N ASP A 313 2.67 -15.44 -40.97
CA ASP A 313 2.78 -14.10 -41.57
C ASP A 313 2.84 -13.05 -40.43
N PRO A 314 3.89 -12.20 -40.40
CA PRO A 314 4.00 -11.15 -39.37
C PRO A 314 2.86 -10.13 -39.41
N SER A 315 2.07 -10.09 -40.48
CA SER A 315 0.91 -9.21 -40.62
C SER A 315 -0.36 -9.77 -40.00
N THR A 316 -0.42 -11.09 -39.71
CA THR A 316 -1.63 -11.78 -39.21
C THR A 316 -1.39 -12.64 -37.98
N TRP A 317 -0.17 -13.15 -37.79
CA TRP A 317 0.14 -14.01 -36.65
C TRP A 317 -0.03 -13.32 -35.30
N GLU A 318 -0.63 -14.03 -34.35
CA GLU A 318 -0.78 -13.56 -32.97
C GLU A 318 -0.34 -14.62 -31.96
N PRO A 319 0.39 -14.23 -30.92
CA PRO A 319 0.63 -15.14 -29.80
C PRO A 319 -0.67 -15.33 -29.00
N PRO A 320 -0.79 -16.40 -28.22
CA PRO A 320 -1.87 -16.53 -27.24
C PRO A 320 -1.98 -15.29 -26.35
N ALA A 321 -3.20 -14.90 -26.02
CA ALA A 321 -3.48 -13.69 -25.23
C ALA A 321 -2.73 -13.67 -23.88
N ALA A 322 -2.57 -14.84 -23.24
CA ALA A 322 -1.80 -14.99 -22.01
C ALA A 322 -0.31 -14.66 -22.16
N ASP A 323 0.24 -14.80 -23.37
CA ASP A 323 1.65 -14.50 -23.63
C ASP A 323 1.94 -13.04 -23.98
N LEU A 324 0.91 -12.25 -24.33
CA LEU A 324 1.10 -10.84 -24.71
C LEU A 324 1.78 -10.01 -23.63
N ARG A 325 1.56 -10.33 -22.35
CA ARG A 325 2.18 -9.66 -21.19
C ARG A 325 2.86 -10.67 -20.28
N PRO A 326 3.97 -10.29 -19.60
CA PRO A 326 4.49 -11.10 -18.49
C PRO A 326 3.40 -11.34 -17.46
N GLN A 327 3.30 -12.58 -16.99
CA GLN A 327 2.40 -12.93 -15.88
C GLN A 327 3.18 -12.90 -14.57
N ILE A 328 2.53 -12.45 -13.49
CA ILE A 328 3.11 -12.48 -12.15
C ILE A 328 2.99 -13.91 -11.61
N ILE A 329 4.04 -14.39 -11.00
CA ILE A 329 4.11 -15.66 -10.25
C ILE A 329 4.29 -15.27 -8.78
N ALA A 330 3.35 -15.70 -7.93
CA ALA A 330 3.41 -15.50 -6.48
C ALA A 330 3.67 -16.86 -5.80
N GLU A 331 4.72 -16.91 -4.96
CA GLU A 331 5.09 -18.05 -4.10
C GLU A 331 5.11 -17.59 -2.64
N LEU A 332 3.94 -17.14 -2.15
CA LEU A 332 3.76 -16.47 -0.86
C LEU A 332 3.47 -17.45 0.28
#